data_ef95db1c1807bf513d3dee728e58d146
#
_entry.id   ef95db1c1807bf513d3dee728e58d146
#
_cell.length_a   1.000
_cell.length_b   1.000
_cell.length_c   1.000
_cell.angle_alpha   90.00
_cell.angle_beta   90.00
_cell.angle_gamma   90.00
#
_symmetry.space_group_name_H-M   'P 1'
#
loop_
_entity.id
_entity.type
_entity.pdbx_description
1 polymer ?
#
loop_
_entity_poly.entity_id
_entity_poly.type
_entity_poly.pdbx_seq_one_letter_code
_entity_poly.pdbx_strand_id
1 'polypeptide(L)'
;MPERPADPTTTDAAAPTSADSANAAATSAGTSDAAAPTTADQAGPAGEPLVSPEVVRLALRRVKDPELNLNIIDLGLVYDIRVDGANVTVDMSLTSPGCPSGPEIMGEAEQRVREIPEVDEVTMNLVWSPMWSPERIEPRVRAYLGF
;
A
#
# COMPACT_ATOMS: atom_id res chain seq x y z
N MET A 1 -15.43 -16.19 -51.70
CA MET A 1 -14.58 -17.36 -51.86
C MET A 1 -13.48 -17.00 -52.83
N PRO A 2 -12.29 -17.35 -52.68
CA PRO A 2 -11.56 -18.15 -51.67
C PRO A 2 -10.43 -17.29 -51.02
N GLU A 3 -9.62 -17.65 -50.15
CA GLU A 3 -9.04 -18.83 -49.61
C GLU A 3 -8.10 -18.45 -48.45
N ARG A 4 -8.09 -19.19 -47.43
CA ARG A 4 -6.97 -19.28 -46.51
C ARG A 4 -5.79 -20.00 -47.22
N PRO A 5 -4.56 -19.72 -46.84
CA PRO A 5 -3.83 -20.71 -46.06
C PRO A 5 -2.94 -20.08 -45.00
N ALA A 6 -2.90 -20.76 -43.90
CA ALA A 6 -2.03 -21.80 -43.45
C ALA A 6 -0.82 -21.31 -42.64
N ASP A 7 -0.81 -21.80 -41.43
CA ASP A 7 0.36 -21.96 -40.58
C ASP A 7 1.49 -22.67 -41.32
N PRO A 8 2.70 -22.46 -40.91
CA PRO A 8 3.37 -23.53 -40.21
C PRO A 8 4.18 -23.09 -39.01
N THR A 9 3.95 -23.75 -37.94
CA THR A 9 4.70 -24.90 -37.46
C THR A 9 6.14 -24.60 -37.04
N THR A 10 6.32 -24.79 -35.75
CA THR A 10 7.26 -25.75 -35.16
C THR A 10 8.70 -25.34 -35.09
N THR A 11 9.19 -25.50 -33.97
CA THR A 11 10.32 -26.32 -33.57
C THR A 11 11.08 -25.67 -32.49
N ASP A 12 10.97 -26.25 -31.38
CA ASP A 12 11.71 -27.34 -30.79
C ASP A 12 12.94 -26.92 -29.98
N ALA A 13 12.83 -27.36 -28.79
CA ALA A 13 13.83 -27.99 -27.95
C ALA A 13 15.17 -27.30 -27.72
N ALA A 14 15.51 -27.14 -26.54
CA ALA A 14 16.51 -27.95 -25.85
C ALA A 14 16.91 -27.31 -24.53
N ALA A 15 16.62 -28.00 -23.47
CA ALA A 15 17.44 -27.99 -22.28
C ALA A 15 18.69 -28.85 -22.55
N PRO A 16 19.79 -28.57 -21.89
CA PRO A 16 20.50 -29.61 -21.17
C PRO A 16 20.75 -29.19 -19.73
N THR A 17 20.27 -30.00 -18.86
CA THR A 17 20.92 -31.02 -18.01
C THR A 17 22.41 -30.91 -17.82
N SER A 18 22.68 -31.09 -16.59
CA SER A 18 23.83 -31.74 -15.98
C SER A 18 24.68 -30.83 -15.17
N ALA A 19 24.62 -31.05 -13.96
CA ALA A 19 25.27 -32.02 -13.08
C ALA A 19 26.57 -31.49 -12.56
N ASP A 20 26.61 -31.58 -11.33
CA ASP A 20 27.37 -32.42 -10.45
C ASP A 20 28.56 -31.77 -9.78
N SER A 21 28.62 -31.85 -8.58
CA SER A 21 29.60 -32.36 -7.63
C SER A 21 29.53 -31.60 -6.30
N ALA A 22 28.91 -32.20 -5.41
CA ALA A 22 29.43 -32.83 -4.19
C ALA A 22 30.84 -32.39 -3.78
N ASN A 23 30.93 -31.80 -2.66
CA ASN A 23 31.86 -32.26 -1.64
C ASN A 23 31.47 -31.82 -0.23
N ALA A 24 31.29 -32.75 0.51
CA ALA A 24 31.14 -33.16 1.81
C ALA A 24 32.17 -32.62 2.82
N ALA A 25 31.67 -32.60 4.03
CA ALA A 25 32.35 -32.84 5.33
C ALA A 25 33.27 -31.71 5.80
N ALA A 26 33.25 -31.30 7.01
CA ALA A 26 33.12 -31.95 8.27
C ALA A 26 32.90 -30.96 9.41
N THR A 27 32.04 -31.33 10.32
CA THR A 27 32.25 -31.44 11.75
C THR A 27 33.02 -30.33 12.49
N SER A 28 32.33 -29.58 13.31
CA SER A 28 32.65 -29.64 14.74
C SER A 28 31.61 -28.91 15.59
N ALA A 29 31.16 -29.62 16.56
CA ALA A 29 30.38 -29.29 17.68
C ALA A 29 30.87 -28.07 18.46
N GLY A 30 29.93 -27.33 18.98
CA GLY A 30 30.15 -26.29 19.96
C GLY A 30 28.85 -25.67 20.43
N THR A 31 28.13 -26.39 21.22
CA THR A 31 27.53 -26.10 22.54
C THR A 31 27.08 -24.65 22.77
N SER A 32 25.77 -24.57 23.07
CA SER A 32 25.14 -23.73 24.09
C SER A 32 25.34 -22.22 24.02
N ASP A 33 24.31 -21.47 23.80
CA ASP A 33 23.62 -20.82 24.91
C ASP A 33 22.36 -20.14 24.41
N ALA A 34 21.33 -20.35 25.14
CA ALA A 34 20.10 -19.61 25.02
C ALA A 34 20.39 -18.15 25.32
N ALA A 35 20.21 -17.32 24.33
CA ALA A 35 20.03 -15.91 24.56
C ALA A 35 18.67 -15.51 23.98
N ALA A 36 17.81 -15.14 24.87
CA ALA A 36 16.52 -14.54 24.68
C ALA A 36 16.53 -13.42 23.65
N PRO A 37 15.37 -13.13 23.05
CA PRO A 37 15.25 -12.02 22.12
C PRO A 37 15.53 -10.73 22.86
N THR A 38 16.69 -10.24 22.69
CA THR A 38 16.99 -8.87 23.02
C THR A 38 16.23 -8.00 22.04
N THR A 39 15.14 -7.47 22.52
CA THR A 39 14.65 -6.15 22.18
C THR A 39 15.80 -5.29 21.66
N ALA A 40 15.98 -5.23 20.40
CA ALA A 40 16.77 -4.18 19.79
C ALA A 40 15.83 -3.01 19.50
N ASP A 41 15.31 -2.49 20.58
CA ASP A 41 14.99 -1.09 20.67
C ASP A 41 16.30 -0.39 21.00
N GLN A 42 16.64 0.51 20.22
CA GLN A 42 17.54 1.64 20.28
C GLN A 42 18.20 1.86 18.92
N ALA A 43 17.39 2.18 17.93
CA ALA A 43 17.88 3.14 16.99
C ALA A 43 17.87 4.48 17.71
N GLY A 44 19.02 4.92 18.13
CA GLY A 44 19.23 6.28 18.60
C GLY A 44 18.79 7.31 17.56
N PRO A 45 18.76 8.59 17.88
CA PRO A 45 18.12 9.63 17.09
C PRO A 45 18.87 9.89 15.76
N ALA A 46 18.67 9.01 14.81
CA ALA A 46 18.92 9.32 13.43
C ALA A 46 17.59 9.81 12.88
N GLY A 47 17.40 11.13 12.89
CA GLY A 47 16.32 11.86 12.26
C GLY A 47 15.01 11.10 12.14
N GLU A 48 14.06 11.36 13.02
CA GLU A 48 12.69 10.97 12.79
C GLU A 48 12.32 11.35 11.36
N PRO A 49 11.68 10.46 10.60
CA PRO A 49 11.22 10.84 9.30
C PRO A 49 10.38 12.10 9.46
N LEU A 50 10.77 13.15 8.77
CA LEU A 50 10.10 14.46 8.85
C LEU A 50 8.62 14.34 8.49
N VAL A 51 8.27 13.28 7.77
CA VAL A 51 6.90 12.90 7.43
C VAL A 51 6.56 11.58 8.09
N SER A 52 5.54 11.56 8.90
CA SER A 52 4.99 10.33 9.48
C SER A 52 3.62 10.00 8.89
N PRO A 53 3.20 8.74 8.90
CA PRO A 53 1.84 8.35 8.49
C PRO A 53 0.74 9.11 9.24
N GLU A 54 0.97 9.48 10.49
CA GLU A 54 0.03 10.26 11.30
C GLU A 54 -0.13 11.68 10.78
N VAL A 55 0.96 12.32 10.39
CA VAL A 55 0.91 13.66 9.79
C VAL A 55 0.13 13.64 8.48
N VAL A 56 0.39 12.64 7.65
CA VAL A 56 -0.37 12.43 6.41
C VAL A 56 -1.84 12.18 6.70
N ARG A 57 -2.15 11.35 7.68
CA ARG A 57 -3.53 11.08 8.11
C ARG A 57 -4.24 12.34 8.59
N LEU A 58 -3.57 13.20 9.34
CA LEU A 58 -4.13 14.49 9.78
C LEU A 58 -4.40 15.43 8.61
N ALA A 59 -3.52 15.45 7.61
CA ALA A 59 -3.75 16.23 6.40
C ALA A 59 -4.97 15.70 5.64
N LEU A 60 -5.11 14.39 5.50
CA LEU A 60 -6.24 13.74 4.82
C LEU A 60 -7.58 13.93 5.56
N ARG A 61 -7.59 14.17 6.87
CA ARG A 61 -8.81 14.53 7.61
C ARG A 61 -9.45 15.85 7.16
N ARG A 62 -8.71 16.68 6.46
CA ARG A 62 -9.24 17.93 5.90
C ARG A 62 -10.01 17.72 4.61
N VAL A 63 -9.83 16.56 3.97
CA VAL A 63 -10.53 16.19 2.74
C VAL A 63 -11.89 15.61 3.10
N LYS A 64 -12.93 16.15 2.49
CA LYS A 64 -14.30 15.72 2.75
C LYS A 64 -14.95 15.18 1.49
N ASP A 65 -15.73 14.12 1.67
CA ASP A 65 -16.65 13.68 0.65
C ASP A 65 -17.82 14.69 0.57
N PRO A 66 -18.03 15.32 -0.58
CA PRO A 66 -19.08 16.32 -0.74
C PRO A 66 -20.49 15.74 -0.65
N GLU A 67 -20.67 14.46 -0.89
CA GLU A 67 -21.95 13.77 -0.82
C GLU A 67 -22.39 13.51 0.63
N LEU A 68 -21.44 13.11 1.46
CA LEU A 68 -21.68 12.75 2.86
C LEU A 68 -21.28 13.85 3.85
N ASN A 69 -20.52 14.83 3.39
CA ASN A 69 -19.95 15.91 4.19
C ASN A 69 -19.13 15.41 5.40
N LEU A 70 -18.50 14.27 5.22
CA LEU A 70 -17.62 13.62 6.19
C LEU A 70 -16.21 13.51 5.63
N ASN A 71 -15.21 13.52 6.51
CA ASN A 71 -13.85 13.37 6.04
C ASN A 71 -13.55 11.92 5.62
N ILE A 72 -12.64 11.77 4.68
CA ILE A 72 -12.30 10.48 4.08
C ILE A 72 -11.67 9.48 5.06
N ILE A 73 -11.06 9.96 6.14
CA ILE A 73 -10.49 9.10 7.20
C ILE A 73 -11.62 8.46 8.01
N ASP A 74 -12.57 9.27 8.48
CA ASP A 74 -13.70 8.79 9.27
C ASP A 74 -14.65 7.90 8.45
N LEU A 75 -14.72 8.14 7.14
CA LEU A 75 -15.43 7.27 6.21
C LEU A 75 -14.72 5.94 5.93
N GLY A 76 -13.47 5.79 6.39
CA GLY A 76 -12.70 4.58 6.14
C GLY A 76 -12.32 4.40 4.66
N LEU A 77 -12.20 5.48 3.91
CA LEU A 77 -11.82 5.46 2.49
C LEU A 77 -10.31 5.30 2.31
N VAL A 78 -9.51 5.70 3.29
CA VAL A 78 -8.06 5.52 3.27
C VAL A 78 -7.71 4.15 3.84
N TYR A 79 -7.11 3.31 3.00
CA TYR A 79 -6.78 1.93 3.35
C TYR A 79 -5.37 1.78 3.90
N ASP A 80 -4.42 2.46 3.28
CA ASP A 80 -3.02 2.40 3.70
C ASP A 80 -2.30 3.72 3.42
N ILE A 81 -1.33 4.03 4.24
CA ILE A 81 -0.46 5.19 4.09
C ILE A 81 0.97 4.70 4.29
N ARG A 82 1.77 4.79 3.23
CA ARG A 82 3.18 4.43 3.24
C ARG A 82 4.02 5.67 3.04
N VAL A 83 5.00 5.82 3.88
CA VAL A 83 5.96 6.92 3.82
C VAL A 83 7.35 6.34 3.65
N ASP A 84 8.03 6.78 2.62
CA ASP A 84 9.42 6.44 2.32
C ASP A 84 10.22 7.72 2.11
N GLY A 85 10.89 8.17 3.17
CA GLY A 85 11.56 9.47 3.16
C GLY A 85 10.59 10.63 2.95
N ALA A 86 10.73 11.32 1.82
CA ALA A 86 9.86 12.41 1.39
C ALA A 86 8.74 11.95 0.42
N ASN A 87 8.69 10.66 0.11
CA ASN A 87 7.70 10.09 -0.81
C ASN A 87 6.55 9.49 -0.02
N VAL A 88 5.34 9.85 -0.36
CA VAL A 88 4.13 9.36 0.29
C VAL A 88 3.26 8.62 -0.72
N THR A 89 2.88 7.41 -0.37
CA THR A 89 1.92 6.62 -1.14
C THR A 89 0.67 6.39 -0.29
N VAL A 90 -0.47 6.74 -0.84
CA VAL A 90 -1.77 6.57 -0.19
C VAL A 90 -2.65 5.65 -1.02
N ASP A 91 -3.06 4.56 -0.44
CA ASP A 91 -4.05 3.66 -1.03
C ASP A 91 -5.42 4.02 -0.47
N MET A 92 -6.32 4.42 -1.32
CA MET A 92 -7.67 4.79 -0.94
C MET A 92 -8.72 4.18 -1.86
N SER A 93 -9.94 4.12 -1.36
CA SER A 93 -11.09 3.68 -2.11
C SER A 93 -12.15 4.78 -2.16
N LEU A 94 -13.24 4.52 -2.84
CA LEU A 94 -14.42 5.37 -2.88
C LEU A 94 -15.63 4.57 -2.38
N THR A 95 -16.68 5.26 -1.99
CA THR A 95 -17.92 4.62 -1.51
C THR A 95 -18.62 3.82 -2.61
N SER A 96 -18.41 4.19 -3.85
CA SER A 96 -18.90 3.43 -5.01
C SER A 96 -17.99 3.64 -6.24
N PRO A 97 -17.93 2.66 -7.16
CA PRO A 97 -17.14 2.78 -8.39
C PRO A 97 -17.63 3.89 -9.33
N GLY A 98 -18.88 4.28 -9.21
CA GLY A 98 -19.49 5.32 -10.03
C GLY A 98 -19.58 6.69 -9.37
N CYS A 99 -18.83 6.92 -8.27
CA CYS A 99 -18.86 8.19 -7.57
C CYS A 99 -18.35 9.33 -8.48
N PRO A 100 -19.18 10.32 -8.83
CA PRO A 100 -18.78 11.41 -9.70
C PRO A 100 -17.75 12.33 -9.05
N SER A 101 -17.71 12.37 -7.71
CA SER A 101 -16.76 13.16 -6.93
C SER A 101 -15.42 12.46 -6.71
N GLY A 102 -15.26 11.22 -7.18
CA GLY A 102 -14.04 10.45 -6.98
C GLY A 102 -12.76 11.15 -7.38
N PRO A 103 -12.65 11.66 -8.61
CA PRO A 103 -11.46 12.40 -9.05
C PRO A 103 -11.20 13.67 -8.24
N GLU A 104 -12.25 14.35 -7.80
CA GLU A 104 -12.15 15.55 -6.97
C GLU A 104 -11.59 15.21 -5.58
N ILE A 105 -12.15 14.18 -4.94
CA ILE A 105 -11.68 13.70 -3.63
C ILE A 105 -10.20 13.28 -3.70
N MET A 106 -9.83 12.54 -4.74
CA MET A 106 -8.45 12.11 -4.93
C MET A 106 -7.50 13.28 -5.17
N GLY A 107 -7.91 14.23 -5.99
CA GLY A 107 -7.13 15.44 -6.27
C GLY A 107 -6.95 16.32 -5.02
N GLU A 108 -7.99 16.50 -4.24
CA GLU A 108 -7.90 17.22 -2.98
C GLU A 108 -7.00 16.48 -1.97
N ALA A 109 -7.14 15.16 -1.88
CA ALA A 109 -6.30 14.35 -1.01
C ALA A 109 -4.81 14.47 -1.38
N GLU A 110 -4.49 14.37 -2.66
CA GLU A 110 -3.13 14.56 -3.17
C GLU A 110 -2.59 15.96 -2.81
N GLN A 111 -3.39 16.98 -3.04
CA GLN A 111 -3.02 18.37 -2.75
C GLN A 111 -2.74 18.56 -1.25
N ARG A 112 -3.59 18.03 -0.38
CA ARG A 112 -3.42 18.15 1.08
C ARG A 112 -2.14 17.47 1.56
N VAL A 113 -1.79 16.34 0.98
CA VAL A 113 -0.53 15.66 1.32
C VAL A 113 0.68 16.44 0.79
N ARG A 114 0.58 17.02 -0.41
CA ARG A 114 1.63 17.87 -0.99
C ARG A 114 1.87 19.19 -0.22
N GLU A 115 0.88 19.66 0.49
CA GLU A 115 1.01 20.84 1.37
C GLU A 115 1.91 20.60 2.59
N ILE A 116 2.23 19.34 2.89
CA ILE A 116 3.19 18.99 3.95
C ILE A 116 4.59 19.38 3.46
N PRO A 117 5.32 20.28 4.17
CA PRO A 117 6.57 20.85 3.66
C PRO A 117 7.66 19.83 3.31
N GLU A 118 7.67 18.71 4.02
CA GLU A 118 8.69 17.66 3.88
C GLU A 118 8.35 16.61 2.83
N VAL A 119 7.20 16.74 2.16
CA VAL A 119 6.75 15.81 1.11
C VAL A 119 7.22 16.30 -0.25
N ASP A 120 7.94 15.46 -0.97
CA ASP A 120 8.38 15.73 -2.34
C ASP A 120 7.45 15.11 -3.37
N GLU A 121 7.09 13.85 -3.18
CA GLU A 121 6.26 13.11 -4.12
C GLU A 121 5.07 12.46 -3.43
N VAL A 122 3.92 12.54 -4.07
CA VAL A 122 2.68 11.91 -3.60
C VAL A 122 2.14 11.01 -4.70
N THR A 123 1.91 9.76 -4.34
CA THR A 123 1.25 8.78 -5.19
C THR A 123 -0.09 8.38 -4.58
N MET A 124 -1.16 8.63 -5.32
CA MET A 124 -2.50 8.23 -4.91
C MET A 124 -2.94 7.01 -5.71
N ASN A 125 -3.23 5.92 -5.03
CA ASN A 125 -3.73 4.70 -5.63
C ASN A 125 -5.21 4.50 -5.29
N LEU A 126 -6.01 4.27 -6.31
CA LEU A 126 -7.40 3.89 -6.13
C LEU A 126 -7.49 2.36 -6.09
N VAL A 127 -7.93 1.82 -4.96
CA VAL A 127 -8.04 0.38 -4.73
C VAL A 127 -9.49 -0.02 -4.48
N TRP A 128 -9.89 -1.13 -5.06
CA TRP A 128 -11.25 -1.66 -4.98
C TRP A 128 -11.34 -2.99 -4.22
N SER A 129 -10.21 -3.50 -3.76
CA SER A 129 -10.16 -4.75 -3.00
C SER A 129 -9.43 -4.53 -1.67
N PRO A 130 -10.10 -4.80 -0.57
CA PRO A 130 -11.52 -5.12 -0.44
C PRO A 130 -12.40 -3.93 -0.80
N MET A 131 -13.63 -4.20 -1.27
CA MET A 131 -14.58 -3.11 -1.53
C MET A 131 -14.93 -2.37 -0.24
N TRP A 132 -15.13 -1.08 -0.39
CA TRP A 132 -15.60 -0.27 0.73
C TRP A 132 -16.99 -0.72 1.18
N SER A 133 -17.20 -0.73 2.49
CA SER A 133 -18.50 -0.98 3.12
C SER A 133 -18.70 -0.02 4.29
N PRO A 134 -19.96 0.25 4.69
CA PRO A 134 -20.28 1.10 5.84
C PRO A 134 -19.64 0.65 7.16
N GLU A 135 -19.24 -0.60 7.26
CA GLU A 135 -18.54 -1.15 8.42
C GLU A 135 -17.14 -0.54 8.64
N ARG A 136 -16.56 0.04 7.58
CA ARG A 136 -15.29 0.74 7.62
C ARG A 136 -15.39 2.16 8.19
N ILE A 137 -16.61 2.70 8.24
CA ILE A 137 -16.85 4.00 8.87
C ILE A 137 -16.50 3.91 10.35
N GLU A 138 -15.82 4.93 10.84
CA GLU A 138 -15.46 4.99 12.26
C GLU A 138 -16.73 4.83 13.13
N PRO A 139 -16.69 3.99 14.18
CA PRO A 139 -17.89 3.64 14.96
C PRO A 139 -18.68 4.85 15.48
N ARG A 140 -17.98 5.92 15.88
CA ARG A 140 -18.64 7.16 16.33
C ARG A 140 -19.45 7.82 15.23
N VAL A 141 -18.89 7.84 14.02
CA VAL A 141 -19.54 8.45 12.86
C VAL A 141 -20.68 7.57 12.37
N ARG A 142 -20.49 6.26 12.39
CA ARG A 142 -21.53 5.30 12.04
C ARG A 142 -22.74 5.43 12.94
N ALA A 143 -22.54 5.52 14.26
CA ALA A 143 -23.60 5.78 15.21
C ALA A 143 -24.34 7.09 14.96
N TYR A 144 -23.61 8.14 14.56
CA TYR A 144 -24.20 9.44 14.19
C TYR A 144 -25.06 9.34 12.92
N LEU A 145 -24.63 8.55 11.95
CA LEU A 145 -25.36 8.33 10.69
C LEU A 145 -26.56 7.37 10.83
N GLY A 146 -26.65 6.67 11.94
CA GLY A 146 -27.77 5.74 12.21
C GLY A 146 -27.58 4.34 11.60
N PHE A 147 -26.36 3.93 11.36
CA PHE A 147 -26.04 2.57 10.92
C PHE A 147 -25.85 1.61 12.09
#